data_6663025a19c6711bccb19b5d5db7dd32
#
_entry.id   6663025a19c6711bccb19b5d5db7dd32
#
_cell.length_a   1.000
_cell.length_b   1.000
_cell.length_c   1.000
_cell.angle_alpha   90.00
_cell.angle_beta   90.00
_cell.angle_gamma   90.00
#
_symmetry.space_group_name_H-M   'P 1'
#
loop_
_entity.id
_entity.type
_entity.pdbx_description
1 polymer ?
#
loop_
_entity_poly.entity_id
_entity_poly.type
_entity_poly.pdbx_seq_one_letter_code
_entity_poly.pdbx_strand_id
1 'polypeptide(L)'
;DRDIKGLRVGVVREGFGTPDSEPDVDQLVRKAAKSLAKLGAEVEEVSVPWHTFAVPLWVPLTLEGTYFTLVLTNGLGVGSQGLYVNSLANPLSALRERANELPDTARIILMLARYSLKNHGMRFYGKAQNLRRRLRAAYDAALESHDVLVMPTTTMKATPIPPPDAPFEER
;
A
#
# COMPACT_ATOMS: atom_id res chain seq x y z
N ASP A 1 30.35 -4.74 -2.89
CA ASP A 1 29.88 -4.38 -1.54
C ASP A 1 30.19 -2.92 -1.31
N ARG A 2 29.19 -2.11 -1.00
CA ARG A 2 29.40 -0.72 -0.58
C ARG A 2 29.42 -0.70 0.95
N ASP A 3 30.41 -0.04 1.53
CA ASP A 3 30.45 0.26 2.95
C ASP A 3 29.21 1.12 3.29
N ILE A 4 28.51 0.77 4.38
CA ILE A 4 27.35 1.51 4.88
C ILE A 4 27.71 2.46 6.03
N LYS A 5 29.01 2.64 6.29
CA LYS A 5 29.49 3.53 7.33
C LYS A 5 29.05 4.98 7.04
N GLY A 6 28.42 5.59 8.03
CA GLY A 6 27.87 6.94 7.91
C GLY A 6 26.55 7.05 7.13
N LEU A 7 25.95 5.92 6.70
CA LEU A 7 24.60 5.92 6.13
C LEU A 7 23.59 6.35 7.20
N ARG A 8 22.84 7.42 6.95
CA ARG A 8 21.84 7.95 7.88
C ARG A 8 20.51 7.19 7.69
N VAL A 9 20.11 6.45 8.71
CA VAL A 9 18.94 5.57 8.70
C VAL A 9 17.91 6.08 9.70
N GLY A 10 16.75 6.55 9.23
CA GLY A 10 15.62 6.94 10.06
C GLY A 10 14.68 5.77 10.28
N VAL A 11 14.46 5.37 11.54
CA VAL A 11 13.45 4.37 11.90
C VAL A 11 12.14 5.09 12.14
N VAL A 12 11.15 4.91 11.24
CA VAL A 12 9.87 5.63 11.30
C VAL A 12 9.02 5.12 12.46
N ARG A 13 8.87 5.93 13.50
CA ARG A 13 8.18 5.55 14.74
C ARG A 13 6.75 5.09 14.51
N GLU A 14 5.99 5.81 13.70
CA GLU A 14 4.58 5.54 13.42
C GLU A 14 4.33 4.30 12.56
N GLY A 15 5.39 3.68 12.03
CA GLY A 15 5.33 2.40 11.32
C GLY A 15 5.29 1.17 12.24
N PHE A 16 5.39 1.36 13.58
CA PHE A 16 5.44 0.30 14.57
C PHE A 16 4.28 0.43 15.57
N GLY A 17 3.91 -0.69 16.20
CA GLY A 17 2.90 -0.70 17.27
C GLY A 17 1.52 -0.25 16.82
N THR A 18 1.18 -0.45 15.55
CA THR A 18 -0.20 -0.23 15.07
C THR A 18 -1.14 -1.27 15.68
N PRO A 19 -2.47 -1.02 15.73
CA PRO A 19 -3.41 -1.98 16.31
C PRO A 19 -3.30 -3.41 15.76
N ASP A 20 -2.88 -3.54 14.50
CA ASP A 20 -2.73 -4.83 13.80
C ASP A 20 -1.27 -5.34 13.80
N SER A 21 -0.34 -4.69 14.53
CA SER A 21 1.06 -5.10 14.58
C SER A 21 1.25 -6.35 15.42
N GLU A 22 1.96 -7.33 14.84
CA GLU A 22 2.49 -8.46 15.61
C GLU A 22 3.84 -8.06 16.23
N PRO A 23 4.00 -8.22 17.57
CA PRO A 23 5.20 -7.73 18.28
C PRO A 23 6.51 -8.34 17.80
N ASP A 24 6.50 -9.57 17.30
CA ASP A 24 7.69 -10.23 16.77
C ASP A 24 8.13 -9.65 15.43
N VAL A 25 7.20 -9.19 14.58
CA VAL A 25 7.49 -8.45 13.35
C VAL A 25 8.18 -7.14 13.68
N ASP A 26 7.60 -6.35 14.59
CA ASP A 26 8.18 -5.08 15.04
C ASP A 26 9.58 -5.27 15.63
N GLN A 27 9.76 -6.30 16.48
CA GLN A 27 11.06 -6.62 17.08
C GLN A 27 12.11 -7.01 16.04
N LEU A 28 11.71 -7.80 15.02
CA LEU A 28 12.62 -8.23 13.96
C LEU A 28 13.13 -7.04 13.16
N VAL A 29 12.26 -6.10 12.77
CA VAL A 29 12.64 -4.92 12.02
C VAL A 29 13.52 -3.98 12.87
N ARG A 30 13.18 -3.78 14.16
CA ARG A 30 14.05 -3.02 15.09
C ARG A 30 15.42 -3.69 15.28
N LYS A 31 15.47 -5.03 15.32
CA LYS A 31 16.73 -5.78 15.38
C LYS A 31 17.56 -5.60 14.10
N ALA A 32 16.91 -5.59 12.93
CA ALA A 32 17.57 -5.32 11.66
C ALA A 32 18.19 -3.91 11.64
N ALA A 33 17.45 -2.88 12.06
CA ALA A 33 17.95 -1.52 12.19
C ALA A 33 19.19 -1.45 13.14
N LYS A 34 19.11 -2.11 14.30
CA LYS A 34 20.27 -2.22 15.21
C LYS A 34 21.49 -2.91 14.57
N SER A 35 21.26 -3.85 13.66
CA SER A 35 22.34 -4.53 12.94
C SER A 35 23.02 -3.59 11.94
N LEU A 36 22.26 -2.69 11.28
CA LEU A 36 22.82 -1.64 10.44
C LEU A 36 23.73 -0.70 11.25
N ALA A 37 23.31 -0.32 12.47
CA ALA A 37 24.15 0.49 13.36
C ALA A 37 25.49 -0.22 13.72
N LYS A 38 25.47 -1.53 13.97
CA LYS A 38 26.70 -2.30 14.23
C LYS A 38 27.63 -2.37 13.02
N LEU A 39 27.13 -2.19 11.82
CA LEU A 39 27.88 -2.13 10.57
C LEU A 39 28.36 -0.70 10.22
N GLY A 40 28.11 0.27 11.12
CA GLY A 40 28.60 1.64 10.98
C GLY A 40 27.60 2.64 10.42
N ALA A 41 26.34 2.27 10.23
CA ALA A 41 25.30 3.24 9.90
C ALA A 41 24.89 4.09 11.11
N GLU A 42 24.48 5.31 10.87
CA GLU A 42 23.91 6.22 11.86
C GLU A 42 22.40 5.98 11.90
N VAL A 43 21.91 5.30 12.94
CA VAL A 43 20.51 4.88 13.06
C VAL A 43 19.82 5.66 14.17
N GLU A 44 18.76 6.38 13.84
CA GLU A 44 17.95 7.12 14.81
C GLU A 44 16.44 6.94 14.54
N GLU A 45 15.62 7.24 15.54
CA GLU A 45 14.18 7.25 15.37
C GLU A 45 13.72 8.59 14.80
N VAL A 46 12.85 8.55 13.78
CA VAL A 46 12.25 9.72 13.15
C VAL A 46 10.72 9.63 13.22
N SER A 47 10.09 10.77 13.46
CA SER A 47 8.62 10.87 13.48
C SER A 47 8.09 11.35 12.13
N VAL A 48 7.14 10.60 11.57
CA VAL A 48 6.38 10.96 10.38
C VAL A 48 4.89 10.82 10.69
N PRO A 49 4.26 11.75 11.42
CA PRO A 49 2.87 11.59 11.91
C PRO A 49 1.85 11.36 10.79
N TRP A 50 2.11 11.89 9.59
CA TRP A 50 1.28 11.64 8.41
C TRP A 50 1.26 10.18 7.96
N HIS A 51 2.19 9.35 8.41
CA HIS A 51 2.21 7.90 8.12
C HIS A 51 0.90 7.22 8.56
N THR A 52 0.31 7.63 9.68
CA THR A 52 -0.94 7.08 10.19
C THR A 52 -2.13 7.25 9.24
N PHE A 53 -2.04 8.19 8.30
CA PHE A 53 -3.05 8.42 7.26
C PHE A 53 -2.80 7.63 5.97
N ALA A 54 -1.70 6.85 5.89
CA ALA A 54 -1.34 6.13 4.65
C ALA A 54 -2.45 5.18 4.19
N VAL A 55 -2.94 4.31 5.09
CA VAL A 55 -4.03 3.36 4.78
C VAL A 55 -5.34 4.07 4.48
N PRO A 56 -5.85 5.01 5.29
CA PRO A 56 -7.03 5.81 4.97
C PRO A 56 -6.96 6.53 3.61
N LEU A 57 -5.79 6.96 3.17
CA LEU A 57 -5.62 7.57 1.86
C LEU A 57 -5.54 6.53 0.73
N TRP A 58 -4.90 5.39 1.00
CA TRP A 58 -4.74 4.32 0.03
C TRP A 58 -6.08 3.66 -0.34
N VAL A 59 -6.98 3.45 0.62
CA VAL A 59 -8.27 2.78 0.41
C VAL A 59 -9.09 3.40 -0.74
N PRO A 60 -9.43 4.70 -0.75
CA PRO A 60 -10.19 5.28 -1.86
C PRO A 60 -9.40 5.31 -3.17
N LEU A 61 -8.09 5.46 -3.13
CA LEU A 61 -7.25 5.38 -4.34
C LEU A 61 -7.33 4.00 -4.97
N THR A 62 -7.29 2.96 -4.15
CA THR A 62 -7.37 1.59 -4.63
C THR A 62 -8.79 1.24 -5.07
N LEU A 63 -9.81 1.49 -4.25
CA LEU A 63 -11.18 1.13 -4.58
C LEU A 63 -11.67 1.83 -5.87
N GLU A 64 -11.72 3.16 -5.85
CA GLU A 64 -12.25 3.94 -6.97
C GLU A 64 -11.33 3.86 -8.19
N GLY A 65 -10.01 3.90 -7.98
CA GLY A 65 -9.01 3.81 -9.06
C GLY A 65 -8.99 2.44 -9.73
N THR A 66 -9.06 1.35 -8.97
CA THR A 66 -9.07 -0.02 -9.52
C THR A 66 -10.34 -0.26 -10.33
N TYR A 67 -11.50 0.14 -9.84
CA TYR A 67 -12.75 0.00 -10.60
C TYR A 67 -12.69 0.80 -11.91
N PHE A 68 -12.22 2.04 -11.84
CA PHE A 68 -12.04 2.87 -13.03
C PHE A 68 -11.11 2.19 -14.03
N THR A 69 -9.95 1.74 -13.57
CA THR A 69 -8.95 1.14 -14.46
C THR A 69 -9.40 -0.22 -15.01
N LEU A 70 -9.83 -1.15 -14.15
CA LEU A 70 -10.14 -2.51 -14.59
C LEU A 70 -11.49 -2.61 -15.29
N VAL A 71 -12.53 -1.92 -14.76
CA VAL A 71 -13.91 -2.11 -15.22
C VAL A 71 -14.31 -1.08 -16.27
N LEU A 72 -14.00 0.20 -16.07
CA LEU A 72 -14.45 1.26 -16.98
C LEU A 72 -13.55 1.42 -18.20
N THR A 73 -12.24 1.14 -18.06
CA THR A 73 -11.26 1.33 -19.13
C THR A 73 -10.55 0.04 -19.55
N ASN A 74 -11.12 -1.13 -19.19
CA ASN A 74 -10.61 -2.45 -19.57
C ASN A 74 -9.10 -2.63 -19.30
N GLY A 75 -8.63 -2.15 -18.14
CA GLY A 75 -7.23 -2.25 -17.69
C GLY A 75 -6.27 -1.23 -18.28
N LEU A 76 -6.68 -0.46 -19.26
CA LEU A 76 -5.79 0.52 -19.93
C LEU A 76 -5.60 1.79 -19.08
N GLY A 77 -6.62 2.20 -18.31
CA GLY A 77 -6.61 3.49 -17.65
C GLY A 77 -6.66 4.65 -18.66
N VAL A 78 -6.36 5.86 -18.19
CA VAL A 78 -6.24 7.06 -19.03
C VAL A 78 -5.10 7.93 -18.51
N GLY A 79 -4.50 8.70 -19.41
CA GLY A 79 -3.45 9.68 -19.06
C GLY A 79 -2.09 9.06 -18.71
N SER A 80 -1.86 7.78 -19.01
CA SER A 80 -0.54 7.17 -18.89
C SER A 80 0.42 7.79 -19.93
N GLN A 81 1.63 8.14 -19.49
CA GLN A 81 2.70 8.55 -20.39
C GLN A 81 3.50 7.36 -20.95
N GLY A 82 3.20 6.14 -20.50
CA GLY A 82 3.84 4.92 -20.94
C GLY A 82 3.12 4.24 -22.10
N LEU A 83 3.59 3.05 -22.47
CA LEU A 83 2.98 2.22 -23.50
C LEU A 83 1.62 1.69 -23.03
N TYR A 84 0.60 1.84 -23.87
CA TYR A 84 -0.69 1.18 -23.69
C TYR A 84 -0.63 -0.22 -24.30
N VAL A 85 -0.72 -1.25 -23.45
CA VAL A 85 -0.68 -2.66 -23.87
C VAL A 85 -2.07 -3.09 -24.33
N ASN A 86 -2.40 -2.82 -25.59
CA ASN A 86 -3.73 -3.07 -26.17
C ASN A 86 -4.16 -4.55 -26.08
N SER A 87 -3.22 -5.49 -26.11
CA SER A 87 -3.51 -6.92 -25.97
C SER A 87 -4.14 -7.30 -24.61
N LEU A 88 -3.98 -6.46 -23.58
CA LEU A 88 -4.66 -6.65 -22.29
C LEU A 88 -6.13 -6.20 -22.30
N ALA A 89 -6.53 -5.35 -23.21
CA ALA A 89 -7.90 -4.83 -23.26
C ALA A 89 -8.94 -5.93 -23.52
N ASN A 90 -8.64 -6.90 -24.40
CA ASN A 90 -9.57 -7.98 -24.75
C ASN A 90 -9.86 -8.92 -23.54
N PRO A 91 -8.86 -9.54 -22.88
CA PRO A 91 -9.14 -10.39 -21.71
C PRO A 91 -9.76 -9.62 -20.54
N LEU A 92 -9.44 -8.33 -20.35
CA LEU A 92 -10.02 -7.51 -19.30
C LEU A 92 -11.43 -7.03 -19.62
N SER A 93 -11.80 -6.87 -20.88
CA SER A 93 -13.19 -6.60 -21.26
C SER A 93 -14.13 -7.77 -20.94
N ALA A 94 -13.63 -9.01 -21.05
CA ALA A 94 -14.36 -10.22 -20.68
C ALA A 94 -14.54 -10.41 -19.16
N LEU A 95 -13.84 -9.61 -18.34
CA LEU A 95 -13.92 -9.70 -16.88
C LEU A 95 -15.35 -9.56 -16.34
N ARG A 96 -16.19 -8.77 -17.01
CA ARG A 96 -17.59 -8.56 -16.61
C ARG A 96 -18.43 -9.83 -16.78
N GLU A 97 -18.17 -10.59 -17.84
CA GLU A 97 -18.89 -11.85 -18.13
C GLU A 97 -18.39 -12.99 -17.23
N ARG A 98 -17.12 -12.87 -16.80
CA ARG A 98 -16.42 -13.87 -15.97
C ARG A 98 -16.23 -13.42 -14.51
N ALA A 99 -17.05 -12.50 -14.03
CA ALA A 99 -16.91 -11.95 -12.68
C ALA A 99 -16.97 -13.01 -11.55
N ASN A 100 -17.66 -14.14 -11.80
CA ASN A 100 -17.72 -15.25 -10.85
C ASN A 100 -16.41 -16.05 -10.72
N GLU A 101 -15.47 -15.88 -11.65
CA GLU A 101 -14.15 -16.50 -11.57
C GLU A 101 -13.15 -15.67 -10.72
N LEU A 102 -13.54 -14.45 -10.35
CA LEU A 102 -12.73 -13.61 -9.47
C LEU A 102 -12.76 -14.14 -8.03
N PRO A 103 -11.63 -14.05 -7.31
CA PRO A 103 -11.62 -14.29 -5.87
C PRO A 103 -12.64 -13.42 -5.13
N ASP A 104 -13.17 -13.91 -4.03
CA ASP A 104 -14.19 -13.22 -3.23
C ASP A 104 -13.73 -11.81 -2.80
N THR A 105 -12.49 -11.66 -2.39
CA THR A 105 -11.89 -10.36 -2.02
C THR A 105 -11.92 -9.35 -3.18
N ALA A 106 -11.60 -9.80 -4.40
CA ALA A 106 -11.65 -8.93 -5.58
C ALA A 106 -13.10 -8.52 -5.90
N ARG A 107 -14.05 -9.45 -5.79
CA ARG A 107 -15.49 -9.16 -6.01
C ARG A 107 -16.00 -8.12 -5.02
N ILE A 108 -15.65 -8.25 -3.72
CA ILE A 108 -16.03 -7.28 -2.69
C ILE A 108 -15.44 -5.90 -2.99
N ILE A 109 -14.15 -5.84 -3.30
CA ILE A 109 -13.49 -4.58 -3.66
C ILE A 109 -14.22 -3.90 -4.82
N LEU A 110 -14.55 -4.65 -5.88
CA LEU A 110 -15.25 -4.10 -7.03
C LEU A 110 -16.69 -3.65 -6.70
N MET A 111 -17.40 -4.37 -5.82
CA MET A 111 -18.73 -3.98 -5.36
C MET A 111 -18.70 -2.70 -4.52
N LEU A 112 -17.77 -2.62 -3.56
CA LEU A 112 -17.57 -1.42 -2.74
C LEU A 112 -17.18 -0.21 -3.58
N ALA A 113 -16.28 -0.43 -4.54
CA ALA A 113 -15.87 0.61 -5.49
C ALA A 113 -17.03 1.12 -6.34
N ARG A 114 -17.85 0.21 -6.87
CA ARG A 114 -19.06 0.57 -7.62
C ARG A 114 -20.06 1.34 -6.76
N TYR A 115 -20.26 0.93 -5.51
CA TYR A 115 -21.11 1.64 -4.56
C TYR A 115 -20.58 3.06 -4.31
N SER A 116 -19.29 3.21 -4.04
CA SER A 116 -18.64 4.52 -3.83
C SER A 116 -18.82 5.42 -5.05
N LEU A 117 -18.50 4.91 -6.23
CA LEU A 117 -18.62 5.67 -7.48
C LEU A 117 -20.07 6.08 -7.77
N LYS A 118 -21.05 5.19 -7.56
CA LYS A 118 -22.46 5.48 -7.79
C LYS A 118 -22.99 6.59 -6.86
N ASN A 119 -22.60 6.57 -5.59
CA ASN A 119 -23.16 7.45 -4.58
C ASN A 119 -22.33 8.73 -4.34
N HIS A 120 -21.03 8.68 -4.64
CA HIS A 120 -20.10 9.76 -4.31
C HIS A 120 -19.25 10.23 -5.52
N GLY A 121 -19.35 9.57 -6.66
CA GLY A 121 -18.46 9.81 -7.79
C GLY A 121 -17.00 9.52 -7.43
N MET A 122 -16.07 10.26 -8.05
CA MET A 122 -14.63 10.16 -7.75
C MET A 122 -14.20 11.09 -6.60
N ARG A 123 -15.13 11.47 -5.72
CA ARG A 123 -14.87 12.50 -4.67
C ARG A 123 -13.80 12.05 -3.69
N PHE A 124 -13.87 10.81 -3.24
CA PHE A 124 -12.90 10.29 -2.27
C PHE A 124 -11.54 10.05 -2.90
N TYR A 125 -11.49 9.57 -4.14
CA TYR A 125 -10.24 9.48 -4.92
C TYR A 125 -9.58 10.85 -5.04
N GLY A 126 -10.31 11.87 -5.49
CA GLY A 126 -9.78 13.22 -5.65
C GLY A 126 -9.29 13.83 -4.34
N LYS A 127 -10.05 13.65 -3.23
CA LYS A 127 -9.64 14.08 -1.89
C LYS A 127 -8.36 13.38 -1.44
N ALA A 128 -8.27 12.07 -1.62
CA ALA A 128 -7.09 11.28 -1.26
C ALA A 128 -5.86 11.70 -2.08
N GLN A 129 -6.01 11.95 -3.40
CA GLN A 129 -4.93 12.47 -4.24
C GLN A 129 -4.41 13.82 -3.74
N ASN A 130 -5.28 14.70 -3.28
CA ASN A 130 -4.86 15.98 -2.73
C ASN A 130 -4.12 15.84 -1.39
N LEU A 131 -4.61 14.98 -0.50
CA LEU A 131 -3.99 14.74 0.81
C LEU A 131 -2.70 13.94 0.70
N ARG A 132 -2.55 13.06 -0.30
CA ARG A 132 -1.30 12.34 -0.58
C ARG A 132 -0.10 13.27 -0.72
N ARG A 133 -0.31 14.50 -1.20
CA ARG A 133 0.79 15.49 -1.30
C ARG A 133 1.37 15.85 0.08
N ARG A 134 0.52 15.93 1.11
CA ARG A 134 0.98 16.18 2.49
C ARG A 134 1.72 14.98 3.07
N LEU A 135 1.21 13.77 2.82
CA LEU A 135 1.91 12.54 3.22
C LEU A 135 3.29 12.48 2.56
N ARG A 136 3.37 12.73 1.25
CA ARG A 136 4.65 12.77 0.53
C ARG A 136 5.59 13.81 1.11
N ALA A 137 5.13 15.04 1.31
CA ALA A 137 5.96 16.11 1.87
C ALA A 137 6.50 15.78 3.27
N ALA A 138 5.74 15.04 4.09
CA ALA A 138 6.22 14.59 5.40
C ALA A 138 7.37 13.56 5.28
N TYR A 139 7.29 12.66 4.30
CA TYR A 139 8.39 11.74 4.02
C TYR A 139 9.60 12.45 3.40
N ASP A 140 9.36 13.37 2.45
CA ASP A 140 10.43 14.16 1.82
C ASP A 140 11.20 14.96 2.88
N ALA A 141 10.50 15.57 3.85
CA ALA A 141 11.13 16.27 4.98
C ALA A 141 11.98 15.35 5.88
N ALA A 142 11.50 14.12 6.15
CA ALA A 142 12.30 13.16 6.90
C ALA A 142 13.56 12.72 6.13
N LEU A 143 13.48 12.64 4.81
CA LEU A 143 14.61 12.29 3.93
C LEU A 143 15.62 13.42 3.73
N GLU A 144 15.36 14.65 4.16
CA GLU A 144 16.37 15.72 4.15
C GLU A 144 17.52 15.43 5.13
N SER A 145 17.22 14.77 6.25
CA SER A 145 18.20 14.39 7.29
C SER A 145 18.60 12.92 7.25
N HIS A 146 17.91 12.06 6.49
CA HIS A 146 18.16 10.62 6.40
C HIS A 146 18.33 10.20 4.95
N ASP A 147 19.20 9.23 4.69
CA ASP A 147 19.41 8.68 3.36
C ASP A 147 18.41 7.58 3.03
N VAL A 148 17.93 6.88 4.07
CA VAL A 148 16.90 5.84 3.98
C VAL A 148 15.98 5.85 5.21
N LEU A 149 14.74 5.39 5.02
CA LEU A 149 13.78 5.19 6.11
C LEU A 149 13.46 3.71 6.24
N VAL A 150 13.31 3.24 7.48
CA VAL A 150 13.05 1.84 7.82
C VAL A 150 11.80 1.72 8.67
N MET A 151 10.90 0.81 8.29
CA MET A 151 9.72 0.41 9.03
C MET A 151 9.28 -0.99 8.56
N PRO A 152 8.38 -1.70 9.26
CA PRO A 152 7.79 -2.93 8.77
C PRO A 152 7.06 -2.72 7.43
N THR A 153 7.28 -3.60 6.47
CA THR A 153 6.55 -3.57 5.17
C THR A 153 5.10 -3.99 5.36
N THR A 154 4.89 -4.98 6.23
CA THR A 154 3.58 -5.42 6.70
C THR A 154 3.64 -5.52 8.22
N THR A 155 2.52 -5.27 8.87
CA THR A 155 2.44 -5.27 10.34
C THR A 155 2.31 -6.67 10.94
N MET A 156 2.06 -7.66 10.11
CA MET A 156 1.82 -9.05 10.49
C MET A 156 2.56 -10.02 9.57
N LYS A 157 2.72 -11.25 10.04
CA LYS A 157 3.21 -12.38 9.25
C LYS A 157 2.18 -12.82 8.21
N ALA A 158 2.59 -13.65 7.27
CA ALA A 158 1.67 -14.29 6.33
C ALA A 158 0.60 -15.09 7.11
N THR A 159 -0.66 -14.85 6.76
CA THR A 159 -1.78 -15.62 7.32
C THR A 159 -1.72 -17.08 6.83
N PRO A 160 -2.15 -18.06 7.64
CA PRO A 160 -2.31 -19.44 7.18
C PRO A 160 -3.24 -19.49 5.95
N ILE A 161 -2.94 -20.37 5.02
CA ILE A 161 -3.85 -20.64 3.89
C ILE A 161 -5.08 -21.36 4.47
N PRO A 162 -6.29 -20.79 4.32
CA PRO A 162 -7.48 -21.42 4.85
C PRO A 162 -7.80 -22.72 4.09
N PRO A 163 -8.44 -23.72 4.72
CA PRO A 163 -8.90 -24.91 4.03
C PRO A 163 -9.92 -24.56 2.93
N PRO A 164 -10.05 -25.40 1.88
CA PRO A 164 -10.94 -25.11 0.74
C PRO A 164 -12.40 -24.88 1.10
N ASP A 165 -12.85 -25.47 2.20
CA ASP A 165 -14.22 -25.40 2.74
C ASP A 165 -14.37 -24.36 3.86
N ALA A 166 -13.36 -23.56 4.13
CA ALA A 166 -13.40 -22.52 5.14
C ALA A 166 -14.54 -21.52 4.85
N PRO A 167 -15.25 -21.06 5.89
CA PRO A 167 -16.25 -20.02 5.74
C PRO A 167 -15.63 -18.73 5.20
N PHE A 168 -16.47 -17.88 4.63
CA PHE A 168 -16.02 -16.66 3.96
C PHE A 168 -15.19 -15.73 4.90
N GLU A 169 -15.57 -15.69 6.17
CA GLU A 169 -14.94 -14.86 7.19
C GLU A 169 -13.48 -15.28 7.51
N GLU A 170 -13.11 -16.53 7.13
CA GLU A 170 -11.76 -17.07 7.33
C GLU A 170 -10.90 -17.04 6.06
N ARG A 171 -11.46 -16.61 4.93
CA ARG A 171 -10.79 -16.49 3.62
C ARG A 171 -10.31 -15.06 3.38
#